data_8812e5528f56ad319d4ce7b542a6c05e
#
_entry.id   8812e5528f56ad319d4ce7b542a6c05e
#
_cell.length_a   1.000
_cell.length_b   1.000
_cell.length_c   1.000
_cell.angle_alpha   90.00
_cell.angle_beta   90.00
_cell.angle_gamma   90.00
#
_symmetry.space_group_name_H-M   'P 1'
#
loop_
_entity.id
_entity.type
_entity.pdbx_description
1 polymer ?
#
loop_
_entity_poly.entity_id
_entity_poly.type
_entity_poly.pdbx_seq_one_letter_code
_entity_poly.pdbx_strand_id
1 'polypeptide(L)'
;VQTCALPILGLLDQQKEKFIGEKVFREVHKQMPVIQDVWLEDQFFQVFSNILSETQLGQPIALVVIKDPQINAFAVPGGLFALNTGLISSARNIDEIAGVMAHEIAHVSQRHFSRSEEAFKGQTLLSLAGLLAGVALAAQAGGDAGAAVMLGTQAALLDKQLTYSRNQEREADRIGMQYMYAAGYNPQSMADYFETMHRATSRVSFLPDFWLTHPLTSERMSEARLRANQMPKVKSRIYDVDFEILKWYTMVVAGEATENQLQSLASQKNLAGLLALSAFYLKQGDYTQAQATLEQAKSSGKPLVALIQTDIYLGQNKLDQAYNSIAPLQMTMPENKAFSYKLAEVLLRQGKYAQVQTLVQRFINKNARDIQGWQLLQQAANLDKNSPLRAVNVLRYRAEAQYWSGSEEDAIKSMLHAQRLAKGNQAMSARIDSRLKQMQDERRMKI
;
A
#
# COMPACT_ATOMS: atom_id res chain seq x y z
N VAL A 1 43.88 -14.84 -8.14
CA VAL A 1 43.41 -13.57 -8.70
C VAL A 1 42.06 -13.82 -9.37
N GLN A 2 40.99 -13.89 -8.58
CA GLN A 2 39.61 -14.11 -9.12
C GLN A 2 38.60 -13.71 -8.10
N THR A 3 38.49 -12.40 -7.74
CA THR A 3 37.49 -11.97 -6.75
C THR A 3 36.99 -10.53 -6.89
N CYS A 4 37.03 -9.89 -8.06
CA CYS A 4 36.58 -8.48 -8.18
C CYS A 4 35.39 -8.19 -9.10
N ALA A 5 34.77 -9.18 -9.75
CA ALA A 5 33.70 -8.92 -10.69
C ALA A 5 32.27 -9.09 -10.11
N LEU A 6 32.09 -9.86 -9.05
CA LEU A 6 30.78 -10.21 -8.48
C LEU A 6 30.01 -9.06 -7.80
N PRO A 7 30.62 -8.10 -7.09
CA PRO A 7 29.87 -7.01 -6.45
C PRO A 7 29.26 -6.01 -7.43
N ILE A 8 29.90 -5.79 -8.59
CA ILE A 8 29.45 -4.78 -9.57
C ILE A 8 28.20 -5.25 -10.34
N LEU A 9 28.16 -6.52 -10.70
CA LEU A 9 26.98 -7.11 -11.37
C LEU A 9 25.76 -7.12 -10.44
N GLY A 10 25.93 -7.46 -9.16
CA GLY A 10 24.83 -7.45 -8.19
C GLY A 10 24.28 -6.04 -7.91
N LEU A 11 25.11 -5.00 -7.96
CA LEU A 11 24.67 -3.60 -7.78
C LEU A 11 23.90 -3.09 -9.00
N LEU A 12 24.30 -3.44 -10.20
CA LEU A 12 23.59 -3.09 -11.44
C LEU A 12 22.21 -3.75 -11.51
N ASP A 13 22.12 -5.01 -11.08
CA ASP A 13 20.84 -5.71 -11.00
C ASP A 13 19.89 -5.06 -9.98
N GLN A 14 20.38 -4.68 -8.81
CA GLN A 14 19.58 -4.00 -7.78
C GLN A 14 19.08 -2.63 -8.24
N GLN A 15 19.88 -1.86 -8.95
CA GLN A 15 19.46 -0.56 -9.50
C GLN A 15 18.39 -0.74 -10.58
N LYS A 16 18.54 -1.75 -11.43
CA LYS A 16 17.55 -2.08 -12.45
C LYS A 16 16.24 -2.56 -11.81
N GLU A 17 16.30 -3.45 -10.82
CA GLU A 17 15.14 -3.91 -10.08
C GLU A 17 14.40 -2.75 -9.40
N LYS A 18 15.13 -1.84 -8.73
CA LYS A 18 14.54 -0.64 -8.13
C LYS A 18 13.83 0.24 -9.16
N PHE A 19 14.47 0.49 -10.29
CA PHE A 19 13.88 1.26 -11.39
C PHE A 19 12.58 0.63 -11.89
N ILE A 20 12.59 -0.69 -12.09
CA ILE A 20 11.42 -1.47 -12.49
C ILE A 20 10.30 -1.31 -11.44
N GLY A 21 10.60 -1.53 -10.18
CA GLY A 21 9.63 -1.42 -9.10
C GLY A 21 9.03 -0.02 -9.00
N GLU A 22 9.81 1.05 -9.15
CA GLU A 22 9.31 2.43 -9.16
C GLU A 22 8.41 2.71 -10.37
N LYS A 23 8.72 2.14 -11.52
CA LYS A 23 7.88 2.28 -12.71
C LYS A 23 6.56 1.53 -12.55
N VAL A 24 6.59 0.32 -12.01
CA VAL A 24 5.37 -0.44 -11.68
C VAL A 24 4.56 0.27 -10.59
N PHE A 25 5.20 0.86 -9.58
CA PHE A 25 4.53 1.67 -8.57
C PHE A 25 3.70 2.81 -9.20
N ARG A 26 4.28 3.54 -10.14
CA ARG A 26 3.57 4.60 -10.86
C ARG A 26 2.41 4.05 -11.69
N GLU A 27 2.60 2.93 -12.35
CA GLU A 27 1.55 2.30 -13.16
C GLU A 27 0.40 1.75 -12.31
N VAL A 28 0.69 1.14 -11.16
CA VAL A 28 -0.32 0.69 -10.18
C VAL A 28 -1.17 1.88 -9.70
N HIS A 29 -0.54 3.00 -9.33
CA HIS A 29 -1.28 4.20 -8.91
C HIS A 29 -2.10 4.85 -10.03
N LYS A 30 -1.68 4.69 -11.28
CA LYS A 30 -2.41 5.19 -12.43
C LYS A 30 -3.63 4.35 -12.79
N GLN A 31 -3.51 3.03 -12.67
CA GLN A 31 -4.51 2.10 -13.21
C GLN A 31 -5.39 1.47 -12.14
N MET A 32 -4.91 1.36 -10.90
CA MET A 32 -5.62 0.68 -9.82
C MET A 32 -6.14 1.66 -8.78
N PRO A 33 -7.27 1.37 -8.15
CA PRO A 33 -7.81 2.19 -7.06
C PRO A 33 -7.03 1.95 -5.75
N VAL A 34 -5.83 2.53 -5.66
CA VAL A 34 -4.99 2.45 -4.46
C VAL A 34 -5.62 3.28 -3.35
N ILE A 35 -5.76 2.68 -2.17
CA ILE A 35 -6.24 3.37 -0.97
C ILE A 35 -5.12 4.30 -0.48
N GLN A 36 -5.45 5.57 -0.29
CA GLN A 36 -4.56 6.59 0.25
C GLN A 36 -5.02 6.97 1.66
N ASP A 37 -4.65 6.17 2.64
CA ASP A 37 -4.88 6.42 4.06
C ASP A 37 -3.59 6.13 4.84
N VAL A 38 -3.00 7.18 5.42
CA VAL A 38 -1.67 7.11 6.04
C VAL A 38 -1.66 6.15 7.23
N TRP A 39 -2.73 6.16 8.06
CA TRP A 39 -2.79 5.27 9.22
C TRP A 39 -2.86 3.80 8.79
N LEU A 40 -3.70 3.51 7.80
CA LEU A 40 -3.90 2.18 7.25
C LEU A 40 -2.61 1.63 6.62
N GLU A 41 -1.95 2.44 5.81
CA GLU A 41 -0.67 2.11 5.19
C GLU A 41 0.40 1.81 6.26
N ASP A 42 0.51 2.63 7.30
CA ASP A 42 1.47 2.43 8.39
C ASP A 42 1.20 1.12 9.15
N GLN A 43 -0.07 0.75 9.40
CA GLN A 43 -0.39 -0.49 10.10
C GLN A 43 0.05 -1.73 9.32
N PHE A 44 -0.26 -1.80 8.02
CA PHE A 44 0.18 -2.91 7.18
C PHE A 44 1.69 -2.89 6.95
N PHE A 45 2.28 -1.71 6.80
CA PHE A 45 3.72 -1.58 6.63
C PHE A 45 4.52 -2.05 7.85
N GLN A 46 3.99 -1.89 9.07
CA GLN A 46 4.63 -2.44 10.27
C GLN A 46 4.72 -3.97 10.23
N VAL A 47 3.64 -4.65 9.87
CA VAL A 47 3.65 -6.12 9.73
C VAL A 47 4.66 -6.55 8.67
N PHE A 48 4.63 -5.87 7.53
CA PHE A 48 5.53 -6.11 6.41
C PHE A 48 7.00 -5.88 6.80
N SER A 49 7.29 -4.75 7.45
CA SER A 49 8.65 -4.38 7.89
C SER A 49 9.21 -5.36 8.91
N ASN A 50 8.38 -5.86 9.84
CA ASN A 50 8.80 -6.88 10.79
C ASN A 50 9.26 -8.17 10.11
N ILE A 51 8.53 -8.61 9.07
CA ILE A 51 8.89 -9.80 8.31
C ILE A 51 10.12 -9.55 7.45
N LEU A 52 10.18 -8.36 6.82
CA LEU A 52 11.29 -7.98 5.97
C LEU A 52 12.62 -7.92 6.72
N SER A 53 12.59 -7.50 8.00
CA SER A 53 13.78 -7.44 8.86
C SER A 53 14.44 -8.80 9.09
N GLU A 54 13.72 -9.89 8.90
CA GLU A 54 14.22 -11.27 8.99
C GLU A 54 14.84 -11.77 7.66
N THR A 55 14.98 -10.88 6.68
CA THR A 55 15.51 -11.20 5.35
C THR A 55 16.80 -10.42 5.05
N GLN A 56 17.46 -10.78 3.97
CA GLN A 56 18.60 -10.02 3.42
C GLN A 56 18.16 -8.97 2.38
N LEU A 57 16.85 -8.75 2.22
CA LEU A 57 16.34 -7.74 1.29
C LEU A 57 16.63 -6.33 1.81
N GLY A 58 16.90 -5.42 0.88
CA GLY A 58 17.03 -4.00 1.17
C GLY A 58 15.67 -3.33 1.48
N GLN A 59 15.70 -2.00 1.59
CA GLN A 59 14.47 -1.23 1.80
C GLN A 59 13.51 -1.42 0.63
N PRO A 60 12.23 -1.73 0.92
CA PRO A 60 11.22 -1.92 -0.11
C PRO A 60 10.86 -0.57 -0.76
N ILE A 61 10.33 -0.63 -1.98
CA ILE A 61 9.78 0.57 -2.64
C ILE A 61 8.53 1.03 -1.91
N ALA A 62 7.55 0.15 -1.76
CA ALA A 62 6.32 0.43 -1.07
C ALA A 62 5.51 -0.84 -0.77
N LEU A 63 4.59 -0.73 0.17
CA LEU A 63 3.42 -1.57 0.32
C LEU A 63 2.19 -0.73 -0.02
N VAL A 64 1.33 -1.21 -0.91
CA VAL A 64 0.08 -0.54 -1.29
C VAL A 64 -1.13 -1.43 -0.98
N VAL A 65 -2.24 -0.80 -0.62
CA VAL A 65 -3.53 -1.48 -0.46
C VAL A 65 -4.43 -1.08 -1.62
N ILE A 66 -4.94 -2.07 -2.34
CA ILE A 66 -5.78 -1.88 -3.51
C ILE A 66 -7.24 -2.18 -3.13
N LYS A 67 -8.13 -1.26 -3.47
CA LYS A 67 -9.57 -1.47 -3.33
C LYS A 67 -10.04 -2.47 -4.37
N ASP A 68 -10.01 -3.73 -4.02
CA ASP A 68 -10.49 -4.85 -4.82
C ASP A 68 -11.02 -5.93 -3.88
N PRO A 69 -12.31 -6.32 -3.97
CA PRO A 69 -12.90 -7.34 -3.12
C PRO A 69 -12.42 -8.77 -3.42
N GLN A 70 -11.62 -8.97 -4.45
CA GLN A 70 -11.01 -10.25 -4.74
C GLN A 70 -9.85 -10.53 -3.77
N ILE A 71 -9.71 -11.80 -3.38
CA ILE A 71 -8.57 -12.26 -2.57
C ILE A 71 -7.33 -12.28 -3.46
N ASN A 72 -6.44 -11.32 -3.28
CA ASN A 72 -5.19 -11.25 -4.02
C ASN A 72 -4.11 -10.47 -3.24
N ALA A 73 -2.86 -10.83 -3.50
CA ALA A 73 -1.65 -10.10 -3.14
C ALA A 73 -0.59 -10.37 -4.20
N PHE A 74 0.33 -9.47 -4.41
CA PHE A 74 1.45 -9.68 -5.32
C PHE A 74 2.68 -8.87 -4.92
N ALA A 75 3.84 -9.37 -5.32
CA ALA A 75 5.10 -8.68 -5.20
C ALA A 75 5.76 -8.50 -6.57
N VAL A 76 6.48 -7.40 -6.72
CA VAL A 76 7.22 -7.05 -7.95
C VAL A 76 8.70 -6.89 -7.62
N PRO A 77 9.62 -7.29 -8.51
CA PRO A 77 11.04 -7.01 -8.36
C PRO A 77 11.30 -5.55 -8.01
N GLY A 78 12.27 -5.30 -7.15
CA GLY A 78 12.54 -3.97 -6.60
C GLY A 78 11.77 -3.65 -5.32
N GLY A 79 10.91 -4.58 -4.83
CA GLY A 79 10.28 -4.49 -3.51
C GLY A 79 9.02 -3.64 -3.46
N LEU A 80 8.20 -3.63 -4.51
CA LEU A 80 6.81 -3.20 -4.45
C LEU A 80 5.92 -4.38 -4.08
N PHE A 81 5.07 -4.20 -3.07
CA PHE A 81 4.11 -5.19 -2.58
C PHE A 81 2.70 -4.61 -2.60
N ALA A 82 1.72 -5.43 -2.91
CA ALA A 82 0.32 -5.03 -2.96
C ALA A 82 -0.58 -6.04 -2.27
N LEU A 83 -1.59 -5.54 -1.54
CA LEU A 83 -2.65 -6.31 -0.90
C LEU A 83 -4.00 -5.81 -1.38
N ASN A 84 -4.89 -6.71 -1.77
CA ASN A 84 -6.28 -6.36 -2.06
C ASN A 84 -7.13 -6.31 -0.78
N THR A 85 -8.16 -5.48 -0.76
CA THR A 85 -9.13 -5.42 0.34
C THR A 85 -9.84 -6.76 0.58
N GLY A 86 -10.05 -7.55 -0.48
CA GLY A 86 -10.60 -8.90 -0.37
C GLY A 86 -9.76 -9.86 0.46
N LEU A 87 -8.43 -9.74 0.38
CA LEU A 87 -7.52 -10.51 1.24
C LEU A 87 -7.69 -10.09 2.72
N ILE A 88 -7.76 -8.79 2.98
CA ILE A 88 -7.90 -8.24 4.34
C ILE A 88 -9.26 -8.63 4.94
N SER A 89 -10.34 -8.51 4.17
CA SER A 89 -11.69 -8.84 4.64
C SER A 89 -11.91 -10.31 4.92
N SER A 90 -11.23 -11.20 4.19
CA SER A 90 -11.32 -12.66 4.36
C SER A 90 -10.46 -13.21 5.50
N ALA A 91 -9.42 -12.49 5.92
CA ALA A 91 -8.53 -12.91 6.99
C ALA A 91 -9.23 -12.79 8.36
N ARG A 92 -8.87 -13.70 9.28
CA ARG A 92 -9.40 -13.79 10.65
C ARG A 92 -8.52 -13.09 11.68
N ASN A 93 -7.24 -12.98 11.41
CA ASN A 93 -6.26 -12.35 12.29
C ASN A 93 -5.06 -11.81 11.47
N ILE A 94 -4.22 -11.05 12.13
CA ILE A 94 -3.05 -10.44 11.48
C ILE A 94 -1.99 -11.47 11.06
N ASP A 95 -1.93 -12.63 11.74
CA ASP A 95 -0.97 -13.67 11.38
C ASP A 95 -1.30 -14.32 10.02
N GLU A 96 -2.57 -14.34 9.61
CA GLU A 96 -2.98 -14.79 8.27
C GLU A 96 -2.49 -13.81 7.19
N ILE A 97 -2.60 -12.49 7.43
CA ILE A 97 -2.03 -11.46 6.55
C ILE A 97 -0.50 -11.58 6.50
N ALA A 98 0.13 -11.75 7.66
CA ALA A 98 1.58 -11.94 7.77
C ALA A 98 2.05 -13.17 6.98
N GLY A 99 1.27 -14.24 6.97
CA GLY A 99 1.57 -15.45 6.19
C GLY A 99 1.62 -15.18 4.68
N VAL A 100 0.63 -14.45 4.14
CA VAL A 100 0.63 -14.06 2.72
C VAL A 100 1.77 -13.09 2.41
N MET A 101 1.99 -12.07 3.26
CA MET A 101 3.11 -11.15 3.08
C MET A 101 4.46 -11.88 3.07
N ALA A 102 4.65 -12.83 3.99
CA ALA A 102 5.87 -13.62 4.08
C ALA A 102 6.08 -14.52 2.84
N HIS A 103 5.02 -15.06 2.28
CA HIS A 103 5.06 -15.80 1.02
C HIS A 103 5.52 -14.91 -0.13
N GLU A 104 4.95 -13.71 -0.28
CA GLU A 104 5.36 -12.74 -1.30
C GLU A 104 6.80 -12.26 -1.11
N ILE A 105 7.20 -11.98 0.13
CA ILE A 105 8.59 -11.63 0.48
C ILE A 105 9.55 -12.77 0.09
N ALA A 106 9.14 -14.03 0.30
CA ALA A 106 9.96 -15.18 -0.08
C ALA A 106 10.16 -15.26 -1.60
N HIS A 107 9.14 -14.98 -2.42
CA HIS A 107 9.29 -14.90 -3.87
C HIS A 107 10.34 -13.88 -4.29
N VAL A 108 10.36 -12.70 -3.69
CA VAL A 108 11.34 -11.65 -3.97
C VAL A 108 12.73 -12.04 -3.46
N SER A 109 12.82 -12.54 -2.21
CA SER A 109 14.10 -12.88 -1.59
C SER A 109 14.81 -14.05 -2.30
N GLN A 110 14.04 -15.01 -2.83
CA GLN A 110 14.55 -16.13 -3.61
C GLN A 110 14.72 -15.81 -5.09
N ARG A 111 14.42 -14.58 -5.50
CA ARG A 111 14.50 -14.10 -6.89
C ARG A 111 13.74 -15.00 -7.87
N HIS A 112 12.57 -15.50 -7.48
CA HIS A 112 11.78 -16.39 -8.31
C HIS A 112 11.42 -15.78 -9.66
N PHE A 113 11.16 -14.48 -9.67
CA PHE A 113 10.92 -13.73 -10.91
C PHE A 113 12.12 -13.75 -11.86
N SER A 114 13.33 -13.40 -11.37
CA SER A 114 14.53 -13.35 -12.18
C SER A 114 14.96 -14.73 -12.69
N ARG A 115 14.72 -15.78 -11.89
CA ARG A 115 14.97 -17.19 -12.32
C ARG A 115 14.00 -17.65 -13.41
N SER A 116 12.84 -17.01 -13.53
CA SER A 116 11.86 -17.29 -14.58
C SER A 116 12.09 -16.43 -15.83
N GLU A 117 13.07 -15.54 -15.84
CA GLU A 117 13.35 -14.55 -16.90
C GLU A 117 13.64 -15.20 -18.26
N GLU A 118 14.10 -16.46 -18.29
CA GLU A 118 14.24 -17.22 -19.55
C GLU A 118 12.87 -17.49 -20.24
N ALA A 119 11.78 -17.55 -19.46
CA ALA A 119 10.42 -17.66 -19.97
C ALA A 119 9.85 -16.30 -20.45
N PHE A 120 10.45 -15.18 -20.02
CA PHE A 120 9.99 -13.81 -20.31
C PHE A 120 10.80 -13.09 -21.40
N LYS A 121 11.69 -13.77 -22.11
CA LYS A 121 12.45 -13.17 -23.23
C LYS A 121 11.49 -12.62 -24.28
N GLY A 122 11.23 -11.31 -24.24
CA GLY A 122 10.47 -10.56 -25.24
C GLY A 122 9.20 -9.85 -24.74
N GLN A 123 8.88 -9.90 -23.44
CA GLN A 123 7.76 -9.15 -22.90
C GLN A 123 8.24 -8.17 -21.82
N THR A 124 7.72 -6.93 -21.89
CA THR A 124 8.09 -5.89 -20.96
C THR A 124 7.35 -6.05 -19.64
N LEU A 125 8.01 -5.79 -18.51
CA LEU A 125 7.41 -5.75 -17.15
C LEU A 125 6.23 -4.79 -17.03
N LEU A 126 6.15 -3.80 -17.92
CA LEU A 126 5.00 -2.91 -18.07
C LEU A 126 3.76 -3.66 -18.56
N SER A 127 3.93 -4.70 -19.39
CA SER A 127 2.81 -5.56 -19.77
C SER A 127 2.32 -6.36 -18.57
N LEU A 128 3.20 -6.70 -17.60
CA LEU A 128 2.84 -7.39 -16.37
C LEU A 128 1.98 -6.50 -15.45
N ALA A 129 2.38 -5.24 -15.24
CA ALA A 129 1.58 -4.28 -14.45
C ALA A 129 0.28 -3.89 -15.15
N GLY A 130 0.33 -3.68 -16.48
CA GLY A 130 -0.85 -3.43 -17.29
C GLY A 130 -1.83 -4.60 -17.33
N LEU A 131 -1.32 -5.77 -17.10
CA LEU A 131 -1.99 -7.04 -17.09
C LEU A 131 -2.64 -7.35 -15.75
N LEU A 132 -1.92 -7.14 -14.63
CA LEU A 132 -2.48 -7.18 -13.28
C LEU A 132 -3.60 -6.13 -13.13
N ALA A 133 -3.43 -4.95 -13.74
CA ALA A 133 -4.45 -3.92 -13.82
C ALA A 133 -5.59 -4.27 -14.78
N GLY A 134 -5.31 -4.91 -15.90
CA GLY A 134 -6.30 -5.30 -16.92
C GLY A 134 -7.26 -6.36 -16.43
N VAL A 135 -6.81 -7.31 -15.62
CA VAL A 135 -7.66 -8.32 -14.96
C VAL A 135 -8.61 -7.65 -13.97
N ALA A 136 -8.13 -6.69 -13.18
CA ALA A 136 -8.97 -5.94 -12.23
C ALA A 136 -10.03 -5.07 -12.93
N LEU A 137 -9.71 -4.47 -14.08
CA LEU A 137 -10.65 -3.66 -14.87
C LEU A 137 -11.69 -4.51 -15.62
N ALA A 138 -11.30 -5.68 -16.12
CA ALA A 138 -12.20 -6.59 -16.82
C ALA A 138 -13.27 -7.20 -15.88
N ALA A 139 -12.92 -7.41 -14.61
CA ALA A 139 -13.84 -7.86 -13.59
C ALA A 139 -14.89 -6.79 -13.21
N GLN A 140 -14.59 -5.50 -13.42
CA GLN A 140 -15.53 -4.39 -13.17
C GLN A 140 -16.43 -4.04 -14.37
N ALA A 141 -16.00 -4.35 -15.59
CA ALA A 141 -16.76 -4.12 -16.81
C ALA A 141 -17.70 -5.30 -17.09
N GLY A 142 -18.77 -5.44 -16.35
CA GLY A 142 -19.85 -6.37 -16.65
C GLY A 142 -20.49 -6.04 -18.00
N GLY A 143 -20.11 -6.73 -19.06
CA GLY A 143 -20.75 -6.58 -20.36
C GLY A 143 -20.05 -7.32 -21.50
N ASP A 144 -20.83 -8.15 -22.16
CA ASP A 144 -20.70 -8.78 -23.47
C ASP A 144 -19.64 -9.89 -23.72
N ALA A 145 -20.19 -11.03 -24.13
CA ALA A 145 -19.49 -12.27 -24.46
C ALA A 145 -18.35 -12.16 -25.49
N GLY A 146 -18.29 -11.08 -26.27
CA GLY A 146 -17.21 -10.83 -27.24
C GLY A 146 -15.91 -10.34 -26.61
N ALA A 147 -16.00 -9.54 -25.56
CA ALA A 147 -14.84 -9.12 -24.76
C ALA A 147 -14.28 -10.31 -23.94
N ALA A 148 -15.15 -11.19 -23.46
CA ALA A 148 -14.77 -12.38 -22.70
C ALA A 148 -13.93 -13.38 -23.49
N VAL A 149 -14.11 -13.52 -24.80
CA VAL A 149 -13.31 -14.41 -25.65
C VAL A 149 -11.93 -13.84 -25.95
N MET A 150 -11.81 -12.54 -26.17
CA MET A 150 -10.51 -11.88 -26.33
C MET A 150 -9.72 -11.83 -25.02
N LEU A 151 -10.39 -11.59 -23.89
CA LEU A 151 -9.83 -11.65 -22.55
C LEU A 151 -9.44 -13.08 -22.15
N GLY A 152 -10.23 -14.09 -22.54
CA GLY A 152 -9.96 -15.50 -22.27
C GLY A 152 -8.68 -16.02 -22.94
N THR A 153 -8.37 -15.59 -24.17
CA THR A 153 -7.13 -15.97 -24.85
C THR A 153 -5.91 -15.21 -24.32
N GLN A 154 -6.06 -13.95 -23.94
CA GLN A 154 -5.00 -13.20 -23.27
C GLN A 154 -4.80 -13.68 -21.82
N ALA A 155 -5.87 -13.94 -21.08
CA ALA A 155 -5.79 -14.50 -19.74
C ALA A 155 -5.13 -15.88 -19.70
N ALA A 156 -5.42 -16.75 -20.69
CA ALA A 156 -4.78 -18.07 -20.79
C ALA A 156 -3.29 -18.01 -21.19
N LEU A 157 -2.89 -17.00 -21.95
CA LEU A 157 -1.47 -16.73 -22.25
C LEU A 157 -0.75 -16.17 -20.99
N LEU A 158 -1.46 -15.41 -20.18
CA LEU A 158 -1.04 -14.85 -18.91
C LEU A 158 -0.86 -15.90 -17.83
N ASP A 159 -1.82 -16.80 -17.72
CA ASP A 159 -1.80 -17.94 -16.79
C ASP A 159 -0.51 -18.77 -16.95
N LYS A 160 -0.05 -18.96 -18.18
CA LYS A 160 1.23 -19.62 -18.46
C LYS A 160 2.47 -18.77 -18.11
N GLN A 161 2.36 -17.44 -18.11
CA GLN A 161 3.50 -16.55 -17.95
C GLN A 161 3.71 -16.06 -16.51
N LEU A 162 2.63 -15.94 -15.73
CA LEU A 162 2.66 -15.47 -14.36
C LEU A 162 2.65 -16.59 -13.33
N THR A 163 2.32 -17.81 -13.72
CA THR A 163 2.26 -18.94 -12.80
C THR A 163 3.67 -19.35 -12.38
N TYR A 164 4.01 -19.12 -11.15
CA TYR A 164 5.23 -19.67 -10.56
C TYR A 164 5.21 -21.20 -10.62
N SER A 165 6.38 -21.79 -10.83
CA SER A 165 6.48 -23.25 -10.83
C SER A 165 6.09 -23.84 -9.48
N ARG A 166 5.57 -25.06 -9.45
CA ARG A 166 5.21 -25.76 -8.21
C ARG A 166 6.37 -25.81 -7.19
N ASN A 167 7.60 -25.88 -7.69
CA ASN A 167 8.78 -25.88 -6.83
C ASN A 167 9.04 -24.50 -6.21
N GLN A 168 8.85 -23.42 -6.97
CA GLN A 168 8.97 -22.04 -6.47
C GLN A 168 7.90 -21.75 -5.43
N GLU A 169 6.67 -22.21 -5.64
CA GLU A 169 5.58 -22.09 -4.66
C GLU A 169 5.89 -22.81 -3.33
N ARG A 170 6.39 -24.06 -3.42
CA ARG A 170 6.81 -24.81 -2.22
C ARG A 170 8.01 -24.17 -1.51
N GLU A 171 8.95 -23.60 -2.29
CA GLU A 171 10.07 -22.86 -1.73
C GLU A 171 9.58 -21.59 -1.02
N ALA A 172 8.67 -20.83 -1.62
CA ALA A 172 8.07 -19.64 -1.03
C ALA A 172 7.26 -19.95 0.23
N ASP A 173 6.46 -21.02 0.23
CA ASP A 173 5.74 -21.50 1.42
C ASP A 173 6.70 -21.84 2.56
N ARG A 174 7.77 -22.57 2.26
CA ARG A 174 8.76 -23.00 3.25
C ARG A 174 9.54 -21.84 3.84
N ILE A 175 10.03 -20.97 3.00
CA ILE A 175 10.88 -19.83 3.41
C ILE A 175 10.03 -18.73 4.03
N GLY A 176 8.85 -18.44 3.45
CA GLY A 176 7.90 -17.50 4.02
C GLY A 176 7.45 -17.90 5.43
N MET A 177 7.18 -19.18 5.66
CA MET A 177 6.84 -19.68 6.99
C MET A 177 7.98 -19.49 8.01
N GLN A 178 9.24 -19.63 7.59
CA GLN A 178 10.40 -19.33 8.43
C GLN A 178 10.50 -17.85 8.76
N TYR A 179 10.31 -16.97 7.77
CA TYR A 179 10.34 -15.52 7.96
C TYR A 179 9.23 -15.05 8.91
N MET A 180 7.98 -15.50 8.70
CA MET A 180 6.89 -15.10 9.59
C MET A 180 7.10 -15.59 11.02
N TYR A 181 7.64 -16.81 11.21
CA TYR A 181 7.97 -17.33 12.52
C TYR A 181 9.07 -16.50 13.21
N ALA A 182 10.16 -16.17 12.50
CA ALA A 182 11.25 -15.36 13.02
C ALA A 182 10.75 -13.96 13.42
N ALA A 183 9.81 -13.39 12.67
CA ALA A 183 9.15 -12.13 12.99
C ALA A 183 8.08 -12.23 14.11
N GLY A 184 7.91 -13.39 14.72
CA GLY A 184 7.00 -13.62 15.85
C GLY A 184 5.54 -13.88 15.49
N TYR A 185 5.24 -14.16 14.21
CA TYR A 185 3.91 -14.55 13.74
C TYR A 185 3.72 -16.06 13.79
N ASN A 186 2.46 -16.50 13.94
CA ASN A 186 2.12 -17.91 14.08
C ASN A 186 2.09 -18.63 12.73
N PRO A 187 3.00 -19.59 12.46
CA PRO A 187 3.05 -20.33 11.19
C PRO A 187 1.77 -21.12 10.87
N GLN A 188 0.99 -21.54 11.89
CA GLN A 188 -0.28 -22.22 11.70
C GLN A 188 -1.26 -21.36 10.89
N SER A 189 -1.21 -20.04 11.07
CA SER A 189 -2.10 -19.11 10.38
C SER A 189 -1.90 -19.08 8.87
N MET A 190 -0.68 -19.32 8.35
CA MET A 190 -0.47 -19.50 6.91
C MET A 190 -1.24 -20.72 6.38
N ALA A 191 -1.14 -21.86 7.05
CA ALA A 191 -1.87 -23.05 6.67
C ALA A 191 -3.39 -22.88 6.82
N ASP A 192 -3.85 -22.22 7.87
CA ASP A 192 -5.26 -21.89 8.11
C ASP A 192 -5.81 -20.99 7.00
N TYR A 193 -5.02 -20.02 6.55
CA TYR A 193 -5.44 -19.12 5.49
C TYR A 193 -5.52 -19.83 4.13
N PHE A 194 -4.61 -20.77 3.84
CA PHE A 194 -4.71 -21.61 2.66
C PHE A 194 -6.03 -22.42 2.63
N GLU A 195 -6.44 -22.98 3.77
CA GLU A 195 -7.73 -23.66 3.87
C GLU A 195 -8.92 -22.69 3.70
N THR A 196 -8.80 -21.46 4.22
CA THR A 196 -9.82 -20.40 4.05
C THR A 196 -9.96 -20.01 2.58
N MET A 197 -8.86 -19.79 1.90
CA MET A 197 -8.85 -19.52 0.47
C MET A 197 -9.45 -20.67 -0.34
N HIS A 198 -9.04 -21.92 -0.04
CA HIS A 198 -9.57 -23.11 -0.73
C HIS A 198 -11.10 -23.23 -0.60
N ARG A 199 -11.64 -22.97 0.60
CA ARG A 199 -13.10 -22.98 0.82
C ARG A 199 -13.82 -21.86 0.09
N ALA A 200 -13.18 -20.69 -0.03
CA ALA A 200 -13.76 -19.57 -0.77
C ALA A 200 -13.88 -19.90 -2.27
N THR A 201 -12.88 -20.56 -2.86
CA THR A 201 -12.89 -20.95 -4.28
C THR A 201 -13.90 -22.05 -4.60
N SER A 202 -14.13 -22.99 -3.68
CA SER A 202 -15.09 -24.08 -3.93
C SER A 202 -16.55 -23.62 -4.03
N ARG A 203 -16.85 -22.36 -3.68
CA ARG A 203 -18.18 -21.75 -3.71
C ARG A 203 -18.44 -20.81 -4.88
N VAL A 204 -17.41 -20.53 -5.70
CA VAL A 204 -17.51 -19.62 -6.84
C VAL A 204 -17.23 -20.35 -8.14
N SER A 205 -17.86 -19.90 -9.22
CA SER A 205 -17.75 -20.50 -10.54
C SER A 205 -16.47 -20.10 -11.31
N PHE A 206 -15.64 -19.23 -10.74
CA PHE A 206 -14.36 -18.81 -11.31
C PHE A 206 -13.27 -18.80 -10.23
N LEU A 207 -12.01 -19.00 -10.65
CA LEU A 207 -10.88 -18.95 -9.73
C LEU A 207 -10.53 -17.50 -9.39
N PRO A 208 -10.30 -17.14 -8.11
CA PRO A 208 -9.73 -15.85 -7.75
C PRO A 208 -8.35 -15.64 -8.37
N ASP A 209 -7.98 -14.38 -8.61
CA ASP A 209 -6.72 -14.01 -9.29
C ASP A 209 -5.47 -14.56 -8.58
N PHE A 210 -5.50 -14.63 -7.25
CA PHE A 210 -4.41 -15.23 -6.49
C PHE A 210 -4.10 -16.68 -6.92
N TRP A 211 -5.13 -17.46 -7.28
CA TRP A 211 -4.97 -18.86 -7.72
C TRP A 211 -4.36 -18.99 -9.11
N LEU A 212 -4.53 -17.94 -9.94
CA LEU A 212 -3.94 -17.93 -11.27
C LEU A 212 -2.42 -17.75 -11.20
N THR A 213 -1.96 -16.94 -10.25
CA THR A 213 -0.53 -16.67 -10.05
C THR A 213 0.14 -17.64 -9.08
N HIS A 214 -0.60 -18.12 -8.06
CA HIS A 214 -0.12 -18.99 -6.97
C HIS A 214 -1.02 -20.23 -6.83
N PRO A 215 -0.94 -21.22 -7.72
CA PRO A 215 -1.83 -22.38 -7.69
C PRO A 215 -1.74 -23.14 -6.35
N LEU A 216 -2.83 -23.16 -5.59
CA LEU A 216 -2.92 -23.85 -4.32
C LEU A 216 -3.44 -25.28 -4.52
N THR A 217 -2.53 -26.21 -4.49
CA THR A 217 -2.85 -27.63 -4.55
C THR A 217 -3.12 -28.20 -3.16
N SER A 218 -3.90 -29.31 -3.09
CA SER A 218 -4.10 -30.03 -1.83
C SER A 218 -2.78 -30.50 -1.21
N GLU A 219 -1.78 -30.76 -2.04
CA GLU A 219 -0.43 -31.10 -1.62
C GLU A 219 0.25 -29.93 -0.89
N ARG A 220 0.22 -28.70 -1.44
CA ARG A 220 0.77 -27.49 -0.78
C ARG A 220 0.09 -27.26 0.57
N MET A 221 -1.25 -27.37 0.64
CA MET A 221 -1.98 -27.22 1.90
C MET A 221 -1.53 -28.24 2.95
N SER A 222 -1.39 -29.51 2.55
CA SER A 222 -0.95 -30.58 3.44
C SER A 222 0.49 -30.39 3.92
N GLU A 223 1.39 -30.00 3.01
CA GLU A 223 2.79 -29.69 3.35
C GLU A 223 2.91 -28.50 4.27
N ALA A 224 2.16 -27.42 4.02
CA ALA A 224 2.14 -26.24 4.89
C ALA A 224 1.66 -26.59 6.30
N ARG A 225 0.58 -27.38 6.41
CA ARG A 225 0.07 -27.84 7.70
C ARG A 225 1.07 -28.73 8.45
N LEU A 226 1.69 -29.68 7.75
CA LEU A 226 2.70 -30.55 8.33
C LEU A 226 3.90 -29.78 8.85
N ARG A 227 4.40 -28.83 8.05
CA ARG A 227 5.54 -27.99 8.41
C ARG A 227 5.21 -27.07 9.59
N ALA A 228 4.06 -26.44 9.59
CA ALA A 228 3.61 -25.59 10.70
C ALA A 228 3.51 -26.41 12.01
N ASN A 229 3.07 -27.66 11.95
CA ASN A 229 2.99 -28.53 13.12
C ASN A 229 4.36 -28.95 13.68
N GLN A 230 5.41 -28.91 12.85
CA GLN A 230 6.79 -29.22 13.27
C GLN A 230 7.51 -27.99 13.85
N MET A 231 6.99 -26.79 13.64
CA MET A 231 7.57 -25.56 14.19
C MET A 231 7.17 -25.35 15.65
N PRO A 232 7.99 -24.65 16.44
CA PRO A 232 7.63 -24.34 17.82
C PRO A 232 6.32 -23.55 17.87
N LYS A 233 5.51 -23.81 18.88
CA LYS A 233 4.20 -23.16 19.02
C LYS A 233 4.38 -21.68 19.36
N VAL A 234 3.73 -20.82 18.59
CA VAL A 234 3.55 -19.40 18.88
C VAL A 234 2.16 -19.21 19.46
N LYS A 235 2.02 -18.27 20.41
CA LYS A 235 0.71 -17.97 21.01
C LYS A 235 -0.27 -17.53 19.92
N SER A 236 -1.35 -18.27 19.79
CA SER A 236 -2.39 -17.94 18.81
C SER A 236 -3.13 -16.66 19.21
N ARG A 237 -3.35 -15.77 18.23
CA ARG A 237 -4.19 -14.57 18.34
C ARG A 237 -5.62 -14.92 17.90
N ILE A 238 -6.33 -15.71 18.72
CA ILE A 238 -7.71 -16.16 18.39
C ILE A 238 -8.65 -14.97 18.22
N TYR A 239 -8.48 -13.94 19.07
CA TYR A 239 -9.18 -12.67 18.97
C TYR A 239 -8.17 -11.53 19.01
N ASP A 240 -8.01 -10.85 17.90
CA ASP A 240 -7.08 -9.75 17.70
C ASP A 240 -7.88 -8.47 17.49
N VAL A 241 -8.09 -7.72 18.57
CA VAL A 241 -8.87 -6.47 18.56
C VAL A 241 -8.25 -5.45 17.60
N ASP A 242 -6.92 -5.37 17.54
CA ASP A 242 -6.23 -4.42 16.68
C ASP A 242 -6.41 -4.77 15.21
N PHE A 243 -6.37 -6.06 14.89
CA PHE A 243 -6.67 -6.51 13.54
C PHE A 243 -8.13 -6.29 13.15
N GLU A 244 -9.09 -6.55 14.05
CA GLU A 244 -10.51 -6.28 13.78
C GLU A 244 -10.76 -4.79 13.51
N ILE A 245 -10.12 -3.90 14.28
CA ILE A 245 -10.17 -2.45 14.03
C ILE A 245 -9.60 -2.13 12.64
N LEU A 246 -8.41 -2.63 12.33
CA LEU A 246 -7.75 -2.42 11.04
C LEU A 246 -8.62 -2.91 9.88
N LYS A 247 -9.15 -4.12 9.99
CA LYS A 247 -10.02 -4.74 8.99
C LYS A 247 -11.28 -3.91 8.71
N TRP A 248 -12.07 -3.61 9.74
CA TRP A 248 -13.33 -2.90 9.56
C TRP A 248 -13.12 -1.43 9.15
N TYR A 249 -12.08 -0.78 9.65
CA TYR A 249 -11.69 0.55 9.18
C TYR A 249 -11.29 0.52 7.70
N THR A 250 -10.52 -0.48 7.28
CA THR A 250 -10.18 -0.70 5.86
C THR A 250 -11.43 -0.81 5.00
N MET A 251 -12.42 -1.59 5.43
CA MET A 251 -13.68 -1.77 4.69
C MET A 251 -14.47 -0.46 4.58
N VAL A 252 -14.44 0.40 5.60
CA VAL A 252 -15.07 1.73 5.55
C VAL A 252 -14.33 2.66 4.58
N VAL A 253 -13.00 2.71 4.67
CA VAL A 253 -12.19 3.56 3.77
C VAL A 253 -12.38 3.14 2.33
N ALA A 254 -12.41 1.84 2.06
CA ALA A 254 -12.67 1.27 0.73
C ALA A 254 -14.12 1.48 0.23
N GLY A 255 -15.06 1.81 1.14
CA GLY A 255 -16.49 1.89 0.81
C GLY A 255 -17.13 0.53 0.56
N GLU A 256 -16.60 -0.51 1.20
CA GLU A 256 -17.05 -1.91 1.09
C GLU A 256 -17.84 -2.38 2.34
N ALA A 257 -17.89 -1.56 3.41
CA ALA A 257 -18.74 -1.80 4.57
C ALA A 257 -20.10 -1.13 4.42
N THR A 258 -21.15 -1.80 4.87
CA THR A 258 -22.51 -1.23 4.94
C THR A 258 -22.81 -0.72 6.35
N GLU A 259 -23.66 0.30 6.45
CA GLU A 259 -24.09 0.85 7.74
C GLU A 259 -24.69 -0.22 8.65
N ASN A 260 -25.54 -1.10 8.11
CA ASN A 260 -26.20 -2.16 8.88
C ASN A 260 -25.18 -3.15 9.49
N GLN A 261 -24.13 -3.51 8.75
CA GLN A 261 -23.06 -4.37 9.28
C GLN A 261 -22.36 -3.69 10.45
N LEU A 262 -22.01 -2.42 10.30
CA LEU A 262 -21.30 -1.65 11.32
C LEU A 262 -22.17 -1.40 12.56
N GLN A 263 -23.46 -1.09 12.38
CA GLN A 263 -24.41 -0.96 13.49
C GLN A 263 -24.59 -2.26 14.25
N SER A 264 -24.65 -3.40 13.56
CA SER A 264 -24.73 -4.73 14.19
C SER A 264 -23.52 -5.00 15.08
N LEU A 265 -22.32 -4.67 14.62
CA LEU A 265 -21.10 -4.81 15.41
C LEU A 265 -21.06 -3.84 16.59
N ALA A 266 -21.42 -2.58 16.37
CA ALA A 266 -21.40 -1.55 17.39
C ALA A 266 -22.43 -1.81 18.50
N SER A 267 -23.60 -2.36 18.18
CA SER A 267 -24.64 -2.74 19.15
C SER A 267 -24.17 -3.79 20.16
N GLN A 268 -23.19 -4.62 19.78
CA GLN A 268 -22.53 -5.59 20.65
C GLN A 268 -21.38 -4.97 21.48
N LYS A 269 -21.24 -3.63 21.46
CA LYS A 269 -20.11 -2.91 22.05
C LYS A 269 -18.74 -3.35 21.54
N ASN A 270 -18.72 -3.88 20.31
CA ASN A 270 -17.48 -4.24 19.64
C ASN A 270 -16.68 -2.97 19.27
N LEU A 271 -15.46 -2.87 19.77
CA LEU A 271 -14.63 -1.68 19.60
C LEU A 271 -14.34 -1.40 18.11
N ALA A 272 -14.06 -2.42 17.32
CA ALA A 272 -13.84 -2.28 15.88
C ALA A 272 -15.09 -1.76 15.18
N GLY A 273 -16.28 -2.27 15.56
CA GLY A 273 -17.57 -1.80 15.05
C GLY A 273 -17.84 -0.34 15.41
N LEU A 274 -17.55 0.08 16.65
CA LEU A 274 -17.71 1.47 17.08
C LEU A 274 -16.81 2.44 16.31
N LEU A 275 -15.53 2.11 16.17
CA LEU A 275 -14.57 2.96 15.45
C LEU A 275 -14.88 3.02 13.96
N ALA A 276 -15.19 1.89 13.35
CA ALA A 276 -15.57 1.84 11.93
C ALA A 276 -16.90 2.57 11.66
N LEU A 277 -17.90 2.43 12.52
CA LEU A 277 -19.17 3.14 12.38
C LEU A 277 -18.98 4.67 12.55
N SER A 278 -18.18 5.10 13.51
CA SER A 278 -17.82 6.51 13.63
C SER A 278 -17.13 7.06 12.39
N ALA A 279 -16.16 6.32 11.84
CA ALA A 279 -15.50 6.67 10.59
C ALA A 279 -16.47 6.69 9.39
N PHE A 280 -17.43 5.78 9.37
CA PHE A 280 -18.48 5.73 8.34
C PHE A 280 -19.34 6.99 8.38
N TYR A 281 -19.86 7.39 9.55
CA TYR A 281 -20.65 8.62 9.71
C TYR A 281 -19.82 9.86 9.39
N LEU A 282 -18.54 9.89 9.80
CA LEU A 282 -17.62 10.96 9.44
C LEU A 282 -17.49 11.12 7.92
N LYS A 283 -17.37 10.02 7.20
CA LYS A 283 -17.28 10.01 5.72
C LYS A 283 -18.57 10.49 5.06
N GLN A 284 -19.73 10.30 5.71
CA GLN A 284 -21.03 10.84 5.27
C GLN A 284 -21.23 12.32 5.63
N GLY A 285 -20.33 12.91 6.41
CA GLY A 285 -20.46 14.28 6.93
C GLY A 285 -21.42 14.40 8.12
N ASP A 286 -21.88 13.28 8.68
CA ASP A 286 -22.69 13.26 9.90
C ASP A 286 -21.80 13.29 11.15
N TYR A 287 -21.29 14.48 11.44
CA TYR A 287 -20.40 14.69 12.60
C TYR A 287 -21.05 14.43 13.95
N THR A 288 -22.37 14.58 14.04
CA THR A 288 -23.12 14.32 15.27
C THR A 288 -23.14 12.84 15.59
N GLN A 289 -23.50 12.00 14.64
CA GLN A 289 -23.49 10.56 14.81
C GLN A 289 -22.06 10.01 14.95
N ALA A 290 -21.11 10.56 14.18
CA ALA A 290 -19.70 10.20 14.31
C ALA A 290 -19.18 10.45 15.74
N GLN A 291 -19.48 11.62 16.31
CA GLN A 291 -19.06 11.95 17.69
C GLN A 291 -19.75 11.07 18.73
N ALA A 292 -21.07 10.88 18.63
CA ALA A 292 -21.82 10.06 19.58
C ALA A 292 -21.35 8.61 19.62
N THR A 293 -20.99 8.07 18.45
CA THR A 293 -20.44 6.73 18.31
C THR A 293 -19.01 6.66 18.87
N LEU A 294 -18.17 7.66 18.56
CA LEU A 294 -16.78 7.70 19.00
C LEU A 294 -16.64 7.81 20.53
N GLU A 295 -17.57 8.54 21.19
CA GLU A 295 -17.58 8.67 22.66
C GLU A 295 -17.59 7.30 23.36
N GLN A 296 -18.28 6.31 22.79
CA GLN A 296 -18.37 4.96 23.34
C GLN A 296 -17.02 4.20 23.24
N ALA A 297 -16.11 4.64 22.36
CA ALA A 297 -14.81 4.02 22.13
C ALA A 297 -13.64 4.78 22.80
N LYS A 298 -13.88 5.98 23.38
CA LYS A 298 -12.82 6.86 23.90
C LYS A 298 -11.96 6.22 24.98
N SER A 299 -12.56 5.44 25.86
CA SER A 299 -11.83 4.78 26.96
C SER A 299 -10.84 3.72 26.50
N SER A 300 -10.88 3.33 25.22
CA SER A 300 -9.98 2.32 24.66
C SER A 300 -8.54 2.80 24.54
N GLY A 301 -8.30 4.12 24.46
CA GLY A 301 -6.98 4.70 24.25
C GLY A 301 -6.33 4.37 22.90
N LYS A 302 -7.09 3.82 21.93
CA LYS A 302 -6.55 3.47 20.62
C LYS A 302 -6.20 4.72 19.81
N PRO A 303 -5.05 4.71 19.07
CA PRO A 303 -4.61 5.86 18.27
C PRO A 303 -5.64 6.34 17.24
N LEU A 304 -6.41 5.42 16.67
CA LEU A 304 -7.44 5.73 15.69
C LEU A 304 -8.55 6.63 16.27
N VAL A 305 -8.83 6.54 17.58
CA VAL A 305 -9.79 7.45 18.28
C VAL A 305 -9.38 8.91 18.10
N ALA A 306 -8.11 9.23 18.31
CA ALA A 306 -7.61 10.60 18.17
C ALA A 306 -7.64 11.09 16.72
N LEU A 307 -7.33 10.22 15.76
CA LEU A 307 -7.40 10.55 14.34
C LEU A 307 -8.84 10.87 13.91
N ILE A 308 -9.80 10.01 14.24
CA ILE A 308 -11.22 10.24 13.94
C ILE A 308 -11.73 11.50 14.66
N GLN A 309 -11.38 11.69 15.94
CA GLN A 309 -11.78 12.88 16.71
C GLN A 309 -11.26 14.17 16.04
N THR A 310 -10.02 14.16 15.58
CA THR A 310 -9.43 15.30 14.89
C THR A 310 -10.19 15.61 13.59
N ASP A 311 -10.55 14.58 12.83
CA ASP A 311 -11.31 14.74 11.59
C ASP A 311 -12.74 15.27 11.85
N ILE A 312 -13.39 14.83 12.92
CA ILE A 312 -14.69 15.38 13.34
C ILE A 312 -14.56 16.88 13.63
N TYR A 313 -13.54 17.29 14.41
CA TYR A 313 -13.30 18.69 14.70
C TYR A 313 -12.95 19.52 13.46
N LEU A 314 -12.14 18.97 12.53
CA LEU A 314 -11.85 19.60 11.25
C LEU A 314 -13.11 19.80 10.42
N GLY A 315 -13.98 18.78 10.34
CA GLY A 315 -15.26 18.87 9.66
C GLY A 315 -16.20 19.92 10.23
N GLN A 316 -16.18 20.10 11.55
CA GLN A 316 -16.93 21.12 12.28
C GLN A 316 -16.26 22.50 12.29
N ASN A 317 -15.11 22.66 11.66
CA ASN A 317 -14.25 23.87 11.69
C ASN A 317 -13.81 24.29 13.10
N LYS A 318 -13.66 23.34 14.03
CA LYS A 318 -13.19 23.54 15.40
C LYS A 318 -11.67 23.33 15.47
N LEU A 319 -10.92 24.28 14.89
CA LEU A 319 -9.50 24.11 14.59
C LEU A 319 -8.63 23.98 15.87
N ASP A 320 -8.93 24.72 16.93
CA ASP A 320 -8.18 24.62 18.19
C ASP A 320 -8.41 23.27 18.88
N GLN A 321 -9.63 22.76 18.86
CA GLN A 321 -9.95 21.43 19.39
C GLN A 321 -9.29 20.34 18.54
N ALA A 322 -9.27 20.48 17.21
CA ALA A 322 -8.53 19.59 16.32
C ALA A 322 -7.04 19.57 16.64
N TYR A 323 -6.43 20.74 16.83
CA TYR A 323 -5.03 20.85 17.24
C TYR A 323 -4.75 20.14 18.57
N ASN A 324 -5.56 20.40 19.58
CA ASN A 324 -5.40 19.84 20.92
C ASN A 324 -5.61 18.32 20.96
N SER A 325 -6.35 17.76 20.00
CA SER A 325 -6.57 16.30 19.94
C SER A 325 -5.42 15.53 19.30
N ILE A 326 -4.59 16.17 18.46
CA ILE A 326 -3.53 15.46 17.71
C ILE A 326 -2.11 15.92 18.06
N ALA A 327 -1.89 17.20 18.38
CA ALA A 327 -0.56 17.74 18.62
C ALA A 327 0.18 17.05 19.78
N PRO A 328 -0.44 16.72 20.94
CA PRO A 328 0.25 16.00 22.00
C PRO A 328 0.74 14.61 21.58
N LEU A 329 -0.04 13.89 20.78
CA LEU A 329 0.34 12.58 20.26
C LEU A 329 1.49 12.68 19.26
N GLN A 330 1.43 13.65 18.36
CA GLN A 330 2.51 13.87 17.41
C GLN A 330 3.82 14.27 18.12
N MET A 331 3.75 15.07 19.17
CA MET A 331 4.93 15.45 19.97
C MET A 331 5.57 14.27 20.69
N THR A 332 4.78 13.31 21.16
CA THR A 332 5.29 12.09 21.82
C THR A 332 5.78 11.05 20.81
N MET A 333 5.21 11.03 19.62
CA MET A 333 5.55 10.10 18.55
C MET A 333 5.84 10.84 17.22
N PRO A 334 6.92 11.64 17.16
CA PRO A 334 7.18 12.51 16.01
C PRO A 334 7.50 11.74 14.71
N GLU A 335 7.88 10.47 14.81
CA GLU A 335 8.13 9.59 13.66
C GLU A 335 6.86 8.91 13.14
N ASN A 336 5.73 9.00 13.85
CA ASN A 336 4.46 8.49 13.39
C ASN A 336 3.91 9.40 12.28
N LYS A 337 3.89 8.87 11.06
CA LYS A 337 3.47 9.59 9.87
C LYS A 337 1.99 9.99 9.93
N ALA A 338 1.12 9.09 10.39
CA ALA A 338 -0.32 9.34 10.48
C ALA A 338 -0.63 10.54 11.40
N PHE A 339 0.00 10.61 12.58
CA PHE A 339 -0.16 11.76 13.47
C PHE A 339 0.43 13.04 12.90
N SER A 340 1.59 12.95 12.28
CA SER A 340 2.28 14.11 11.69
C SER A 340 1.49 14.69 10.51
N TYR A 341 0.92 13.85 9.65
CA TYR A 341 0.11 14.31 8.53
C TYR A 341 -1.25 14.83 8.98
N LYS A 342 -1.85 14.21 10.00
CA LYS A 342 -3.08 14.74 10.61
C LYS A 342 -2.85 16.12 11.26
N LEU A 343 -1.73 16.29 11.95
CA LEU A 343 -1.33 17.62 12.45
C LEU A 343 -1.08 18.60 11.30
N ALA A 344 -0.43 18.17 10.21
CA ALA A 344 -0.21 19.01 9.03
C ALA A 344 -1.53 19.50 8.42
N GLU A 345 -2.56 18.66 8.36
CA GLU A 345 -3.91 19.05 7.90
C GLU A 345 -4.53 20.13 8.82
N VAL A 346 -4.39 19.99 10.13
CA VAL A 346 -4.85 21.00 11.09
C VAL A 346 -4.10 22.32 10.91
N LEU A 347 -2.77 22.27 10.83
CA LEU A 347 -1.92 23.44 10.64
C LEU A 347 -2.22 24.15 9.31
N LEU A 348 -2.51 23.39 8.26
CA LEU A 348 -2.94 23.90 6.97
C LEU A 348 -4.22 24.73 7.09
N ARG A 349 -5.22 24.20 7.80
CA ARG A 349 -6.49 24.90 8.07
C ARG A 349 -6.33 26.12 8.97
N GLN A 350 -5.32 26.13 9.85
CA GLN A 350 -4.94 27.27 10.69
C GLN A 350 -4.10 28.33 9.96
N GLY A 351 -3.72 28.11 8.68
CA GLY A 351 -2.86 29.01 7.91
C GLY A 351 -1.38 28.97 8.30
N LYS A 352 -0.93 27.94 9.00
CA LYS A 352 0.47 27.78 9.46
C LYS A 352 1.32 27.03 8.42
N TYR A 353 1.39 27.58 7.20
CA TYR A 353 1.95 26.90 6.02
C TYR A 353 3.43 26.52 6.15
N ALA A 354 4.24 27.37 6.76
CA ALA A 354 5.66 27.10 6.99
C ALA A 354 5.85 25.86 7.91
N GLN A 355 5.00 25.71 8.92
CA GLN A 355 5.04 24.55 9.81
C GLN A 355 4.62 23.27 9.08
N VAL A 356 3.61 23.35 8.22
CA VAL A 356 3.22 22.23 7.34
C VAL A 356 4.39 21.78 6.48
N GLN A 357 5.07 22.72 5.83
CA GLN A 357 6.22 22.43 4.98
C GLN A 357 7.34 21.73 5.76
N THR A 358 7.71 22.26 6.93
CA THR A 358 8.77 21.67 7.77
C THR A 358 8.40 20.25 8.20
N LEU A 359 7.16 20.06 8.65
CA LEU A 359 6.69 18.77 9.17
C LEU A 359 6.65 17.71 8.06
N VAL A 360 6.06 18.03 6.92
CA VAL A 360 5.86 17.06 5.81
C VAL A 360 7.19 16.78 5.08
N GLN A 361 8.05 17.79 4.92
CA GLN A 361 9.33 17.63 4.23
C GLN A 361 10.23 16.57 4.88
N ARG A 362 10.14 16.36 6.20
CA ARG A 362 10.85 15.28 6.90
C ARG A 362 10.54 13.91 6.33
N PHE A 363 9.27 13.63 6.05
CA PHE A 363 8.83 12.34 5.51
C PHE A 363 9.17 12.22 4.03
N ILE A 364 8.99 13.28 3.26
CA ILE A 364 9.39 13.35 1.85
C ILE A 364 10.89 13.07 1.67
N ASN A 365 11.73 13.61 2.54
CA ASN A 365 13.18 13.38 2.49
C ASN A 365 13.55 11.91 2.74
N LYS A 366 12.75 11.18 3.51
CA LYS A 366 12.91 9.74 3.74
C LYS A 366 12.33 8.89 2.60
N ASN A 367 11.20 9.33 2.03
CA ASN A 367 10.51 8.63 0.96
C ASN A 367 9.91 9.62 -0.06
N ALA A 368 10.63 9.85 -1.15
CA ALA A 368 10.19 10.75 -2.22
C ALA A 368 8.95 10.25 -3.00
N ARG A 369 8.54 8.98 -2.82
CA ARG A 369 7.36 8.40 -3.47
C ARG A 369 6.05 8.68 -2.73
N ASP A 370 6.09 9.45 -1.67
CA ASP A 370 4.94 9.78 -0.83
C ASP A 370 4.01 10.79 -1.49
N ILE A 371 3.02 10.29 -2.21
CA ILE A 371 2.06 11.11 -2.97
C ILE A 371 1.28 12.05 -2.04
N GLN A 372 0.82 11.58 -0.89
CA GLN A 372 0.05 12.38 0.07
C GLN A 372 0.88 13.52 0.66
N GLY A 373 2.15 13.28 0.93
CA GLY A 373 3.08 14.31 1.37
C GLY A 373 3.25 15.42 0.31
N TRP A 374 3.44 15.06 -0.95
CA TRP A 374 3.52 16.04 -2.03
C TRP A 374 2.23 16.84 -2.21
N GLN A 375 1.07 16.22 -2.04
CA GLN A 375 -0.23 16.91 -2.09
C GLN A 375 -0.38 17.90 -0.95
N LEU A 376 0.01 17.55 0.28
CA LEU A 376 0.01 18.47 1.43
C LEU A 376 0.95 19.67 1.19
N LEU A 377 2.16 19.42 0.69
CA LEU A 377 3.11 20.49 0.35
C LEU A 377 2.56 21.40 -0.76
N GLN A 378 1.89 20.83 -1.76
CA GLN A 378 1.27 21.60 -2.83
C GLN A 378 0.14 22.50 -2.29
N GLN A 379 -0.71 21.97 -1.41
CA GLN A 379 -1.79 22.75 -0.80
C GLN A 379 -1.24 23.88 0.05
N ALA A 380 -0.24 23.60 0.89
CA ALA A 380 0.42 24.62 1.73
C ALA A 380 1.03 25.73 0.87
N ALA A 381 1.77 25.37 -0.19
CA ALA A 381 2.35 26.33 -1.12
C ALA A 381 1.28 27.15 -1.85
N ASN A 382 0.15 26.54 -2.23
CA ASN A 382 -0.93 27.23 -2.92
C ASN A 382 -1.64 28.26 -2.03
N LEU A 383 -1.79 28.00 -0.76
CA LEU A 383 -2.44 28.88 0.21
C LEU A 383 -1.52 29.97 0.76
N ASP A 384 -0.20 29.76 0.73
CA ASP A 384 0.79 30.75 1.18
C ASP A 384 0.99 31.87 0.15
N LYS A 385 0.07 32.84 0.21
CA LYS A 385 0.08 33.99 -0.72
C LYS A 385 1.29 34.90 -0.58
N ASN A 386 1.99 34.83 0.55
CA ASN A 386 3.11 35.72 0.88
C ASN A 386 4.47 35.15 0.40
N SER A 387 4.51 33.88 0.00
CA SER A 387 5.75 33.27 -0.47
C SER A 387 6.14 33.77 -1.86
N PRO A 388 7.35 34.29 -2.05
CA PRO A 388 7.84 34.70 -3.37
C PRO A 388 8.03 33.52 -4.33
N LEU A 389 8.16 32.30 -3.81
CA LEU A 389 8.30 31.07 -4.59
C LEU A 389 6.98 30.28 -4.71
N ARG A 390 5.84 30.89 -4.34
CA ARG A 390 4.54 30.23 -4.34
C ARG A 390 4.25 29.50 -5.65
N ALA A 391 4.27 30.20 -6.75
CA ALA A 391 3.92 29.63 -8.07
C ALA A 391 4.88 28.48 -8.47
N VAL A 392 6.17 28.65 -8.23
CA VAL A 392 7.20 27.63 -8.51
C VAL A 392 6.97 26.39 -7.65
N ASN A 393 6.75 26.56 -6.34
CA ASN A 393 6.56 25.44 -5.41
C ASN A 393 5.26 24.69 -5.68
N VAL A 394 4.16 25.38 -5.98
CA VAL A 394 2.90 24.74 -6.37
C VAL A 394 3.09 23.79 -7.55
N LEU A 395 3.76 24.28 -8.60
CA LEU A 395 4.00 23.48 -9.81
C LEU A 395 4.98 22.33 -9.57
N ARG A 396 6.04 22.57 -8.82
CA ARG A 396 7.04 21.56 -8.49
C ARG A 396 6.45 20.42 -7.64
N TYR A 397 5.69 20.75 -6.61
CA TYR A 397 5.04 19.75 -5.76
C TYR A 397 3.92 19.01 -6.49
N ARG A 398 3.17 19.72 -7.34
CA ARG A 398 2.20 19.09 -8.26
C ARG A 398 2.89 18.08 -9.18
N ALA A 399 4.01 18.46 -9.77
CA ALA A 399 4.77 17.58 -10.66
C ALA A 399 5.21 16.30 -9.97
N GLU A 400 5.69 16.38 -8.71
CA GLU A 400 6.05 15.17 -7.95
C GLU A 400 4.83 14.29 -7.66
N ALA A 401 3.71 14.88 -7.21
CA ALA A 401 2.48 14.13 -6.97
C ALA A 401 1.97 13.45 -8.26
N GLN A 402 1.98 14.15 -9.38
CA GLN A 402 1.60 13.62 -10.69
C GLN A 402 2.53 12.50 -11.14
N TYR A 403 3.84 12.67 -10.95
CA TYR A 403 4.85 11.68 -11.34
C TYR A 403 4.64 10.35 -10.62
N TRP A 404 4.53 10.40 -9.29
CA TRP A 404 4.34 9.19 -8.48
C TRP A 404 2.95 8.58 -8.60
N SER A 405 1.94 9.38 -9.02
CA SER A 405 0.61 8.86 -9.39
C SER A 405 0.53 8.29 -10.82
N GLY A 406 1.64 8.24 -11.56
CA GLY A 406 1.69 7.67 -12.90
C GLY A 406 1.31 8.62 -14.03
N SER A 407 1.02 9.90 -13.74
CA SER A 407 0.77 10.93 -14.76
C SER A 407 2.09 11.59 -15.19
N GLU A 408 3.03 10.79 -15.69
CA GLU A 408 4.41 11.21 -15.99
C GLU A 408 4.48 12.38 -16.98
N GLU A 409 3.61 12.38 -17.99
CA GLU A 409 3.58 13.45 -18.99
C GLU A 409 3.15 14.79 -18.39
N ASP A 410 2.11 14.80 -17.56
CA ASP A 410 1.64 16.00 -16.90
C ASP A 410 2.62 16.48 -15.83
N ALA A 411 3.32 15.56 -15.16
CA ALA A 411 4.42 15.88 -14.26
C ALA A 411 5.53 16.65 -14.98
N ILE A 412 5.97 16.18 -16.15
CA ILE A 412 6.98 16.83 -16.96
C ILE A 412 6.50 18.22 -17.42
N LYS A 413 5.25 18.37 -17.86
CA LYS A 413 4.66 19.67 -18.22
C LYS A 413 4.66 20.64 -17.04
N SER A 414 4.23 20.18 -15.86
CA SER A 414 4.24 20.99 -14.64
C SER A 414 5.65 21.41 -14.24
N MET A 415 6.63 20.49 -14.35
CA MET A 415 8.04 20.79 -14.03
C MET A 415 8.67 21.77 -15.03
N LEU A 416 8.36 21.64 -16.33
CA LEU A 416 8.78 22.62 -17.36
C LEU A 416 8.19 24.01 -17.11
N HIS A 417 6.96 24.08 -16.60
CA HIS A 417 6.37 25.36 -16.23
C HIS A 417 7.06 25.95 -14.99
N ALA A 418 7.34 25.13 -13.98
CA ALA A 418 8.11 25.55 -12.80
C ALA A 418 9.50 26.07 -13.19
N GLN A 419 10.19 25.41 -14.12
CA GLN A 419 11.50 25.81 -14.64
C GLN A 419 11.47 27.24 -15.23
N ARG A 420 10.46 27.54 -16.04
CA ARG A 420 10.30 28.87 -16.63
C ARG A 420 10.13 29.96 -15.59
N LEU A 421 9.37 29.67 -14.51
CA LEU A 421 9.13 30.65 -13.44
C LEU A 421 10.30 30.79 -12.47
N ALA A 422 11.18 29.79 -12.41
CA ALA A 422 12.32 29.76 -11.48
C ALA A 422 13.57 30.51 -11.99
N LYS A 423 13.58 31.02 -13.21
CA LYS A 423 14.77 31.60 -13.87
C LYS A 423 15.51 32.71 -13.07
N GLY A 424 14.82 33.39 -12.17
CA GLY A 424 15.42 34.36 -11.26
C GLY A 424 16.07 33.82 -10.02
N ASN A 425 15.94 32.51 -9.76
CA ASN A 425 16.49 31.84 -8.60
C ASN A 425 17.37 30.63 -9.02
N GLN A 426 18.69 30.88 -9.02
CA GLN A 426 19.66 29.89 -9.52
C GLN A 426 19.62 28.54 -8.81
N ALA A 427 19.49 28.53 -7.47
CA ALA A 427 19.43 27.30 -6.70
C ALA A 427 18.15 26.49 -7.00
N MET A 428 17.01 27.16 -7.13
CA MET A 428 15.75 26.53 -7.47
C MET A 428 15.76 26.02 -8.92
N SER A 429 16.29 26.81 -9.86
CA SER A 429 16.44 26.37 -11.26
C SER A 429 17.28 25.10 -11.36
N ALA A 430 18.45 25.05 -10.71
CA ALA A 430 19.32 23.87 -10.74
C ALA A 430 18.62 22.60 -10.19
N ARG A 431 17.85 22.75 -9.10
CA ARG A 431 17.08 21.63 -8.52
C ARG A 431 16.01 21.12 -9.48
N ILE A 432 15.27 22.04 -10.11
CA ILE A 432 14.21 21.71 -11.08
C ILE A 432 14.82 21.07 -12.33
N ASP A 433 15.91 21.61 -12.85
CA ASP A 433 16.59 21.08 -14.05
C ASP A 433 17.06 19.64 -13.84
N SER A 434 17.68 19.38 -12.69
CA SER A 434 18.12 18.02 -12.33
C SER A 434 16.95 17.03 -12.26
N ARG A 435 15.86 17.43 -11.58
CA ARG A 435 14.69 16.56 -11.44
C ARG A 435 13.94 16.36 -12.74
N LEU A 436 13.78 17.41 -13.54
CA LEU A 436 13.16 17.34 -14.87
C LEU A 436 13.92 16.39 -15.79
N LYS A 437 15.25 16.51 -15.81
CA LYS A 437 16.10 15.59 -16.58
C LYS A 437 15.89 14.14 -16.14
N GLN A 438 15.89 13.88 -14.84
CA GLN A 438 15.64 12.54 -14.31
C GLN A 438 14.28 11.98 -14.78
N MET A 439 13.19 12.75 -14.62
CA MET A 439 11.84 12.33 -15.06
C MET A 439 11.81 12.03 -16.57
N GLN A 440 12.48 12.83 -17.39
CA GLN A 440 12.55 12.64 -18.84
C GLN A 440 13.36 11.40 -19.22
N ASP A 441 14.49 11.17 -18.55
CA ASP A 441 15.36 10.03 -18.81
C ASP A 441 14.66 8.72 -18.40
N GLU A 442 14.05 8.67 -17.21
CA GLU A 442 13.29 7.51 -16.72
C GLU A 442 12.08 7.18 -17.62
N ARG A 443 11.40 8.20 -18.16
CA ARG A 443 10.30 7.98 -19.12
C ARG A 443 10.78 7.33 -20.41
N ARG A 444 12.00 7.66 -20.89
CA ARG A 444 12.57 7.11 -22.13
C ARG A 444 13.12 5.70 -21.98
N MET A 445 13.47 5.31 -20.76
CA MET A 445 13.97 3.96 -20.51
C MET A 445 12.89 2.93 -20.82
N LYS A 446 13.20 2.01 -21.74
CA LYS A 446 12.41 0.82 -22.00
C LYS A 446 12.80 -0.25 -20.97
N ILE A 447 11.83 -0.90 -20.40
CA ILE A 447 12.04 -2.06 -19.50
C ILE A 447 12.13 -3.30 -20.35
#